data_339e4ba71981e90b5041e51ee98e5bfe
#
_entry.id   339e4ba71981e90b5041e51ee98e5bfe
#
_cell.length_a   1.000
_cell.length_b   1.000
_cell.length_c   1.000
_cell.angle_alpha   90.00
_cell.angle_beta   90.00
_cell.angle_gamma   90.00
#
_symmetry.space_group_name_H-M   'P 1'
#
loop_
_entity.id
_entity.type
_entity.pdbx_description
1 polymer ?
#
loop_
_entity_poly.entity_id
_entity_poly.type
_entity_poly.pdbx_seq_one_letter_code
_entity_poly.pdbx_strand_id
1 'polypeptide(L)'
;MNLRNLILLLILAIGDVSSAAGRPNILWLSCEDISPHLQCYGYPNATTPNLDAFAKEGVRYTHAFVTAGVCAPCRSAIITGMYQTSIGTQHMRCSAKLPDHVRPFTKWLREAGYYCTNNSKQDYQFKTPSGTWDVSNAKAHWKNRPKDKPFFAVFNYGGCHESGLASEGKYKTVTKGLKPHDRDVVVKSLPPYYPDTPIVRDDWGRYYDVITAMDRWVAEKLEELDEAGLADDTIVVYWSDHGVGLPRAKRWLYDSGMHVPLIVRVPEKFRIDGQGKPGQVSDQLVSLIDLGPTVLNLAGVKVPSHMQGLAFLGPKTPSPRDYVYGARDRMDERYDIIRAVRDRRFKYLRNYEPFKTYYQYMNTPEKGRLMREIRRVEALSDISPGVARFLEPIKAKEELYDTDADPHEMHNLAADPMFAAELKRMRQAHLDWVLQTRDLGLVPEAEINARQAKLGSAWAILSNPDAGDLISKLRDAASLSLDGPKAAAKMIETLHEEDATIRYWACVGLGNIAREIPTSQKDKAAIGLQVCLKDKSENVRVAAARALCHMDFAEEALPVLVEVLDDGTQWARVHAANVLDEINAQARPVIAAMKRNKAYRKGLVAEGKYTVRVLNRALNELEGTNNTVK
;
A
#
# COMPACT_ATOMS: atom_id res chain seq x y z
N MET A 1 -34.70 -44.07 61.46
CA MET A 1 -34.93 -44.39 60.07
C MET A 1 -34.64 -43.12 59.27
N ASN A 2 -33.72 -43.22 58.38
CA ASN A 2 -32.94 -42.13 57.78
C ASN A 2 -33.70 -41.25 56.74
N LEU A 3 -33.67 -39.95 57.02
CA LEU A 3 -33.97 -38.91 56.02
C LEU A 3 -32.74 -38.72 55.16
N ARG A 4 -32.77 -39.14 53.88
CA ARG A 4 -31.70 -38.88 52.91
C ARG A 4 -32.04 -37.65 52.12
N ASN A 5 -31.13 -36.70 52.17
CA ASN A 5 -31.06 -35.45 51.50
C ASN A 5 -31.28 -35.58 49.98
N LEU A 6 -32.23 -34.83 49.45
CA LEU A 6 -32.40 -34.56 48.05
C LEU A 6 -31.72 -33.20 47.74
N ILE A 7 -30.47 -33.23 47.30
CA ILE A 7 -29.78 -32.04 46.78
C ILE A 7 -30.27 -31.83 45.36
N LEU A 8 -31.10 -30.81 45.19
CA LEU A 8 -31.48 -30.30 43.86
C LEU A 8 -30.30 -29.49 43.31
N LEU A 9 -29.56 -30.03 42.34
CA LEU A 9 -28.60 -29.27 41.54
C LEU A 9 -29.39 -28.35 40.61
N LEU A 10 -29.48 -27.07 40.97
CA LEU A 10 -29.91 -26.01 40.08
C LEU A 10 -28.70 -25.72 39.14
N ILE A 11 -28.69 -26.31 37.95
CA ILE A 11 -27.80 -25.88 36.86
C ILE A 11 -28.36 -24.54 36.41
N LEU A 12 -27.76 -23.46 36.89
CA LEU A 12 -27.88 -22.14 36.26
C LEU A 12 -27.25 -22.23 34.85
N ALA A 13 -28.10 -22.52 33.88
CA ALA A 13 -27.78 -22.21 32.50
C ALA A 13 -27.66 -20.67 32.43
N ILE A 14 -26.44 -20.16 32.47
CA ILE A 14 -26.15 -18.80 32.03
C ILE A 14 -26.40 -18.83 30.53
N GLY A 15 -27.66 -18.66 30.16
CA GLY A 15 -28.04 -18.36 28.78
C GLY A 15 -27.34 -17.05 28.43
N ASP A 16 -26.48 -17.10 27.41
CA ASP A 16 -26.07 -15.91 26.72
C ASP A 16 -27.33 -15.08 26.46
N VAL A 17 -27.40 -13.90 27.07
CA VAL A 17 -28.38 -12.89 26.72
C VAL A 17 -28.01 -12.42 25.30
N SER A 18 -28.34 -13.24 24.31
CA SER A 18 -28.39 -12.84 22.92
C SER A 18 -29.38 -11.67 22.86
N SER A 19 -28.87 -10.48 22.63
CA SER A 19 -29.63 -9.28 22.31
C SER A 19 -30.81 -9.66 21.40
N ALA A 20 -32.02 -9.22 21.74
CA ALA A 20 -33.22 -9.41 20.93
C ALA A 20 -33.20 -8.70 19.58
N ALA A 21 -32.16 -7.91 19.28
CA ALA A 21 -31.87 -7.35 17.97
C ALA A 21 -31.24 -8.43 17.09
N GLY A 22 -31.87 -8.75 15.96
CA GLY A 22 -31.33 -9.65 14.95
C GLY A 22 -29.93 -9.19 14.47
N ARG A 23 -29.21 -10.04 13.74
CA ARG A 23 -27.90 -9.68 13.18
C ARG A 23 -28.02 -8.50 12.20
N PRO A 24 -27.15 -7.47 12.26
CA PRO A 24 -27.21 -6.33 11.36
C PRO A 24 -26.90 -6.74 9.92
N ASN A 25 -27.54 -6.11 8.95
CA ASN A 25 -26.98 -6.02 7.61
C ASN A 25 -25.76 -5.09 7.64
N ILE A 26 -24.80 -5.29 6.73
CA ILE A 26 -23.62 -4.45 6.64
C ILE A 26 -23.40 -4.05 5.17
N LEU A 27 -23.36 -2.75 4.94
CA LEU A 27 -23.14 -2.15 3.62
C LEU A 27 -21.83 -1.37 3.61
N TRP A 28 -20.93 -1.73 2.71
CA TRP A 28 -19.75 -0.96 2.41
C TRP A 28 -19.92 -0.15 1.12
N LEU A 29 -19.73 1.15 1.24
CA LEU A 29 -19.65 2.09 0.13
C LEU A 29 -18.18 2.49 0.01
N SER A 30 -17.43 1.85 -0.90
CA SER A 30 -16.03 2.16 -1.12
C SER A 30 -15.85 3.01 -2.36
N CYS A 31 -14.95 3.98 -2.30
CA CYS A 31 -14.47 4.69 -3.47
C CYS A 31 -12.98 4.40 -3.71
N GLU A 32 -12.44 4.86 -4.82
CA GLU A 32 -11.04 4.76 -5.16
C GLU A 32 -10.37 6.14 -5.12
N ASP A 33 -9.08 6.15 -4.79
CA ASP A 33 -8.17 7.29 -5.02
C ASP A 33 -8.59 8.61 -4.32
N ILE A 34 -9.15 8.56 -3.10
CA ILE A 34 -9.59 9.77 -2.36
C ILE A 34 -8.96 9.82 -0.97
N SER A 35 -8.26 10.93 -0.68
CA SER A 35 -7.93 11.35 0.69
C SER A 35 -9.14 12.02 1.36
N PRO A 36 -9.11 12.41 2.65
CA PRO A 36 -10.25 13.02 3.34
C PRO A 36 -10.65 14.42 2.83
N HIS A 37 -10.58 14.66 1.52
CA HIS A 37 -10.91 15.94 0.88
C HIS A 37 -12.43 16.11 0.72
N LEU A 38 -13.16 15.99 1.84
CA LEU A 38 -14.60 16.15 1.93
C LEU A 38 -14.92 17.34 2.83
N GLN A 39 -16.07 17.99 2.66
CA GLN A 39 -16.43 19.18 3.45
C GLN A 39 -16.54 18.83 4.95
N CYS A 40 -17.11 17.68 5.30
CA CYS A 40 -17.17 17.21 6.70
C CYS A 40 -15.79 16.94 7.33
N TYR A 41 -14.71 16.82 6.55
CA TYR A 41 -13.34 16.73 7.04
C TYR A 41 -12.59 18.07 7.04
N GLY A 42 -13.29 19.18 6.82
CA GLY A 42 -12.71 20.53 6.87
C GLY A 42 -12.18 21.07 5.54
N TYR A 43 -12.56 20.47 4.42
CA TYR A 43 -12.20 20.93 3.08
C TYR A 43 -13.36 21.72 2.45
N PRO A 44 -13.46 23.03 2.66
CA PRO A 44 -14.62 23.83 2.28
C PRO A 44 -14.83 23.94 0.76
N ASN A 45 -13.79 23.63 -0.02
CA ASN A 45 -13.85 23.65 -1.47
C ASN A 45 -14.47 22.37 -2.07
N ALA A 46 -14.66 21.32 -1.27
CA ALA A 46 -15.36 20.11 -1.69
C ALA A 46 -16.88 20.34 -1.67
N THR A 47 -17.58 19.79 -2.64
CA THR A 47 -19.06 19.82 -2.70
C THR A 47 -19.56 18.40 -2.42
N THR A 48 -19.82 18.10 -1.14
CA THR A 48 -20.17 16.76 -0.65
C THR A 48 -21.37 16.76 0.31
N PRO A 49 -22.51 17.38 -0.05
CA PRO A 49 -23.64 17.57 0.87
C PRO A 49 -24.22 16.26 1.40
N ASN A 50 -24.20 15.18 0.62
CA ASN A 50 -24.77 13.90 1.00
C ASN A 50 -23.87 13.17 2.01
N LEU A 51 -22.54 13.17 1.80
CA LEU A 51 -21.58 12.65 2.77
C LEU A 51 -21.52 13.49 4.05
N ASP A 52 -21.74 14.80 3.94
CA ASP A 52 -21.80 15.67 5.10
C ASP A 52 -23.07 15.38 5.95
N ALA A 53 -24.19 15.08 5.32
CA ALA A 53 -25.40 14.62 6.00
C ALA A 53 -25.16 13.23 6.63
N PHE A 54 -24.58 12.29 5.87
CA PHE A 54 -24.25 10.96 6.36
C PHE A 54 -23.27 10.99 7.56
N ALA A 55 -22.30 11.90 7.55
CA ALA A 55 -21.38 12.09 8.68
C ALA A 55 -22.07 12.58 9.97
N LYS A 56 -23.17 13.33 9.85
CA LYS A 56 -23.98 13.75 11.00
C LYS A 56 -24.78 12.61 11.62
N GLU A 57 -25.09 11.57 10.82
CA GLU A 57 -25.80 10.37 11.26
C GLU A 57 -24.83 9.29 11.78
N GLY A 58 -23.55 9.40 11.49
CA GLY A 58 -22.53 8.41 11.82
C GLY A 58 -21.39 8.96 12.69
N VAL A 59 -20.36 8.14 12.83
CA VAL A 59 -19.06 8.49 13.41
C VAL A 59 -18.08 8.77 12.30
N ARG A 60 -17.44 9.92 12.33
CA ARG A 60 -16.36 10.31 11.44
C ARG A 60 -15.00 10.06 12.11
N TYR A 61 -14.19 9.19 11.51
CA TYR A 61 -12.83 8.88 11.98
C TYR A 61 -11.83 9.79 11.29
N THR A 62 -11.08 10.56 12.07
CA THR A 62 -10.11 11.55 11.55
C THR A 62 -8.73 10.95 11.28
N HIS A 63 -8.45 9.73 11.79
CA HIS A 63 -7.16 9.07 11.71
C HIS A 63 -7.31 7.64 11.15
N ALA A 64 -7.87 7.53 9.94
CA ALA A 64 -7.99 6.27 9.22
C ALA A 64 -6.93 6.17 8.12
N PHE A 65 -6.16 5.08 8.10
CA PHE A 65 -5.02 4.90 7.21
C PHE A 65 -5.03 3.54 6.51
N VAL A 66 -4.52 3.52 5.30
CA VAL A 66 -4.30 2.28 4.53
C VAL A 66 -2.92 1.70 4.81
N THR A 67 -2.73 0.42 4.49
CA THR A 67 -1.44 -0.27 4.64
C THR A 67 -0.54 -0.14 3.41
N ALA A 68 -1.07 0.33 2.30
CA ALA A 68 -0.34 0.63 1.07
C ALA A 68 -1.06 1.73 0.29
N GLY A 69 -0.34 2.70 -0.26
CA GLY A 69 -0.92 3.79 -1.04
C GLY A 69 -1.36 3.38 -2.46
N VAL A 70 -1.82 2.13 -2.64
CA VAL A 70 -2.28 1.61 -3.95
C VAL A 70 -3.28 0.47 -3.76
N CYS A 71 -4.22 0.35 -4.70
CA CYS A 71 -5.40 -0.51 -4.58
C CYS A 71 -5.10 -1.99 -4.28
N ALA A 72 -4.32 -2.70 -5.10
CA ALA A 72 -4.27 -4.16 -5.02
C ALA A 72 -3.60 -4.70 -3.74
N PRO A 73 -2.43 -4.24 -3.28
CA PRO A 73 -1.87 -4.62 -1.99
C PRO A 73 -2.80 -4.25 -0.83
N CYS A 74 -3.38 -3.03 -0.84
CA CYS A 74 -4.29 -2.58 0.20
C CYS A 74 -5.56 -3.45 0.27
N ARG A 75 -6.21 -3.72 -0.87
CA ARG A 75 -7.42 -4.57 -0.93
C ARG A 75 -7.15 -6.01 -0.50
N SER A 76 -5.95 -6.55 -0.78
CA SER A 76 -5.51 -7.85 -0.29
C SER A 76 -5.42 -7.88 1.24
N ALA A 77 -4.88 -6.81 1.83
CA ALA A 77 -4.79 -6.67 3.28
C ALA A 77 -6.17 -6.53 3.93
N ILE A 78 -7.05 -5.70 3.39
CA ILE A 78 -8.41 -5.48 3.91
C ILE A 78 -9.22 -6.79 3.92
N ILE A 79 -9.23 -7.53 2.80
CA ILE A 79 -10.07 -8.74 2.68
C ILE A 79 -9.58 -9.91 3.54
N THR A 80 -8.29 -9.94 3.89
CA THR A 80 -7.69 -10.97 4.74
C THR A 80 -7.55 -10.56 6.21
N GLY A 81 -7.63 -9.26 6.52
CA GLY A 81 -7.32 -8.73 7.85
C GLY A 81 -5.85 -8.86 8.23
N MET A 82 -4.96 -9.04 7.23
CA MET A 82 -3.52 -9.23 7.43
C MET A 82 -2.71 -8.21 6.61
N TYR A 83 -1.56 -7.80 7.11
CA TYR A 83 -0.66 -6.97 6.31
C TYR A 83 -0.25 -7.69 5.03
N GLN A 84 -0.26 -6.98 3.92
CA GLN A 84 0.16 -7.49 2.62
C GLN A 84 1.59 -8.06 2.63
N THR A 85 2.45 -7.49 3.47
CA THR A 85 3.84 -7.94 3.67
C THR A 85 3.94 -9.25 4.44
N SER A 86 2.95 -9.62 5.25
CA SER A 86 2.93 -10.91 5.96
C SER A 86 2.53 -12.09 5.07
N ILE A 87 1.78 -11.82 4.01
CA ILE A 87 1.17 -12.86 3.16
C ILE A 87 1.69 -12.86 1.71
N GLY A 88 2.72 -12.05 1.43
CA GLY A 88 3.37 -12.01 0.11
C GLY A 88 2.60 -11.24 -0.97
N THR A 89 1.66 -10.36 -0.58
CA THR A 89 0.82 -9.60 -1.53
C THR A 89 1.23 -8.13 -1.67
N GLN A 90 2.46 -7.78 -1.27
CA GLN A 90 2.97 -6.41 -1.24
C GLN A 90 3.36 -5.85 -2.61
N HIS A 91 3.74 -6.68 -3.56
CA HIS A 91 4.13 -6.24 -4.90
C HIS A 91 2.91 -6.08 -5.80
N MET A 92 2.79 -4.95 -6.48
CA MET A 92 1.67 -4.69 -7.40
C MET A 92 1.61 -5.73 -8.51
N ARG A 93 0.44 -6.38 -8.68
CA ARG A 93 0.22 -7.45 -9.68
C ARG A 93 1.09 -8.69 -9.48
N CYS A 94 1.46 -9.03 -8.24
CA CYS A 94 2.02 -10.34 -7.92
C CYS A 94 0.92 -11.42 -7.87
N SER A 95 1.32 -12.68 -7.67
CA SER A 95 0.43 -13.85 -7.55
C SER A 95 0.85 -14.66 -6.32
N ALA A 96 0.50 -14.16 -5.15
CA ALA A 96 0.82 -14.82 -3.90
C ALA A 96 -0.04 -16.09 -3.71
N LYS A 97 0.55 -17.12 -3.12
CA LYS A 97 -0.17 -18.28 -2.61
C LYS A 97 -0.38 -18.10 -1.11
N LEU A 98 -1.63 -17.97 -0.70
CA LEU A 98 -2.00 -17.88 0.71
C LEU A 98 -1.89 -19.26 1.39
N PRO A 99 -1.53 -19.32 2.69
CA PRO A 99 -1.68 -20.54 3.46
C PRO A 99 -3.17 -20.83 3.73
N ASP A 100 -3.53 -22.08 3.93
CA ASP A 100 -4.93 -22.53 4.04
C ASP A 100 -5.73 -21.85 5.16
N HIS A 101 -5.07 -21.46 6.24
CA HIS A 101 -5.73 -20.79 7.36
C HIS A 101 -6.03 -19.31 7.09
N VAL A 102 -5.34 -18.65 6.14
CA VAL A 102 -5.60 -17.26 5.76
C VAL A 102 -6.63 -17.22 4.64
N ARG A 103 -7.83 -16.78 4.98
CA ARG A 103 -8.98 -16.72 4.07
C ARG A 103 -9.57 -15.31 4.04
N PRO A 104 -10.22 -14.89 2.94
CA PRO A 104 -11.08 -13.70 2.96
C PRO A 104 -12.09 -13.74 4.10
N PHE A 105 -12.23 -12.65 4.86
CA PHE A 105 -13.12 -12.63 6.04
C PHE A 105 -14.58 -12.92 5.70
N THR A 106 -15.00 -12.67 4.49
CA THR A 106 -16.34 -12.98 3.98
C THR A 106 -16.69 -14.46 4.03
N LYS A 107 -15.68 -15.36 4.02
CA LYS A 107 -15.95 -16.81 4.17
C LYS A 107 -16.53 -17.12 5.56
N TRP A 108 -16.01 -16.51 6.62
CA TRP A 108 -16.57 -16.67 7.97
C TRP A 108 -17.96 -16.04 8.10
N LEU A 109 -18.22 -14.90 7.41
CA LEU A 109 -19.58 -14.33 7.37
C LEU A 109 -20.55 -15.28 6.69
N ARG A 110 -20.17 -15.87 5.54
CA ARG A 110 -21.01 -16.82 4.82
C ARG A 110 -21.28 -18.10 5.65
N GLU A 111 -20.26 -18.61 6.33
CA GLU A 111 -20.41 -19.72 7.27
C GLU A 111 -21.36 -19.37 8.44
N ALA A 112 -21.42 -18.09 8.83
CA ALA A 112 -22.39 -17.57 9.80
C ALA A 112 -23.77 -17.23 9.21
N GLY A 113 -24.02 -17.52 7.91
CA GLY A 113 -25.32 -17.36 7.25
C GLY A 113 -25.54 -16.04 6.54
N TYR A 114 -24.56 -15.15 6.43
CA TYR A 114 -24.66 -13.93 5.63
C TYR A 114 -24.66 -14.21 4.13
N TYR A 115 -25.40 -13.41 3.38
CA TYR A 115 -25.30 -13.32 1.93
C TYR A 115 -24.29 -12.24 1.56
N CYS A 116 -23.17 -12.62 0.96
CA CYS A 116 -22.04 -11.73 0.70
C CYS A 116 -21.92 -11.36 -0.78
N THR A 117 -21.99 -10.07 -1.11
CA THR A 117 -21.90 -9.57 -2.49
C THR A 117 -20.85 -8.50 -2.68
N ASN A 118 -20.22 -8.47 -3.87
CA ASN A 118 -19.23 -7.46 -4.26
C ASN A 118 -19.49 -6.92 -5.67
N ASN A 119 -19.78 -5.64 -5.76
CA ASN A 119 -20.01 -4.91 -7.00
C ASN A 119 -18.91 -3.85 -7.21
N SER A 120 -17.87 -4.12 -8.02
CA SER A 120 -17.48 -5.44 -8.50
C SER A 120 -15.98 -5.65 -8.38
N LYS A 121 -15.25 -4.71 -7.79
CA LYS A 121 -13.79 -4.72 -7.74
C LYS A 121 -13.27 -5.65 -6.65
N GLN A 122 -12.44 -6.64 -7.01
CA GLN A 122 -11.67 -7.47 -6.08
C GLN A 122 -10.24 -6.95 -5.95
N ASP A 123 -9.50 -7.01 -7.05
CA ASP A 123 -8.12 -6.54 -7.17
C ASP A 123 -7.17 -7.17 -6.13
N TYR A 124 -7.43 -8.43 -5.75
CA TYR A 124 -6.58 -9.16 -4.81
C TYR A 124 -5.32 -9.68 -5.51
N GLN A 125 -4.21 -9.71 -4.78
CA GLN A 125 -2.92 -10.17 -5.30
C GLN A 125 -2.75 -11.70 -5.16
N PHE A 126 -3.85 -12.43 -5.07
CA PHE A 126 -3.92 -13.88 -4.99
C PHE A 126 -5.17 -14.37 -5.73
N LYS A 127 -5.17 -15.63 -6.13
CA LYS A 127 -6.35 -16.27 -6.70
C LYS A 127 -7.45 -16.31 -5.64
N THR A 128 -8.58 -15.64 -5.91
CA THR A 128 -9.72 -15.59 -5.00
C THR A 128 -10.25 -17.01 -4.72
N PRO A 129 -10.22 -17.49 -3.46
CA PRO A 129 -10.73 -18.81 -3.13
C PRO A 129 -12.23 -18.93 -3.44
N SER A 130 -12.67 -20.12 -3.87
CA SER A 130 -14.10 -20.41 -4.02
C SER A 130 -14.84 -20.16 -2.71
N GLY A 131 -16.07 -19.66 -2.78
CA GLY A 131 -16.87 -19.35 -1.61
C GLY A 131 -16.50 -18.04 -0.89
N THR A 132 -15.65 -17.19 -1.47
CA THR A 132 -15.38 -15.85 -0.94
C THR A 132 -16.62 -14.96 -1.00
N TRP A 133 -17.35 -15.00 -2.10
CA TRP A 133 -18.57 -14.23 -2.35
C TRP A 133 -19.69 -15.16 -2.82
N ASP A 134 -20.95 -14.81 -2.53
CA ASP A 134 -22.10 -15.44 -3.19
C ASP A 134 -22.19 -14.93 -4.64
N VAL A 135 -22.03 -13.61 -4.84
CA VAL A 135 -21.97 -12.96 -6.16
C VAL A 135 -20.91 -11.86 -6.15
N SER A 136 -20.04 -11.87 -7.16
CA SER A 136 -19.04 -10.80 -7.35
C SER A 136 -18.94 -10.43 -8.84
N ASN A 137 -19.69 -9.42 -9.25
CA ASN A 137 -19.72 -8.85 -10.60
C ASN A 137 -20.46 -7.51 -10.58
N ALA A 138 -20.57 -6.83 -11.73
CA ALA A 138 -21.24 -5.53 -11.85
C ALA A 138 -22.77 -5.56 -11.59
N LYS A 139 -23.38 -6.74 -11.47
CA LYS A 139 -24.80 -6.92 -11.13
C LYS A 139 -25.00 -7.43 -9.70
N ALA A 140 -23.92 -7.63 -8.95
CA ALA A 140 -23.99 -8.09 -7.57
C ALA A 140 -24.70 -7.05 -6.68
N HIS A 141 -25.72 -7.50 -5.94
CA HIS A 141 -26.58 -6.62 -5.17
C HIS A 141 -27.19 -7.36 -3.98
N TRP A 142 -27.32 -6.70 -2.83
CA TRP A 142 -27.97 -7.24 -1.63
C TRP A 142 -29.47 -7.52 -1.84
N LYS A 143 -30.13 -6.83 -2.78
CA LYS A 143 -31.55 -7.07 -3.13
C LYS A 143 -31.82 -8.52 -3.59
N ASN A 144 -30.80 -9.21 -4.10
CA ASN A 144 -30.90 -10.59 -4.60
C ASN A 144 -30.70 -11.66 -3.51
N ARG A 145 -30.60 -11.26 -2.24
CA ARG A 145 -30.44 -12.20 -1.13
C ARG A 145 -31.67 -13.07 -0.93
N PRO A 146 -31.51 -14.33 -0.46
CA PRO A 146 -32.63 -15.09 0.05
C PRO A 146 -33.37 -14.30 1.15
N LYS A 147 -34.71 -14.43 1.18
CA LYS A 147 -35.52 -13.79 2.21
C LYS A 147 -34.99 -14.10 3.61
N ASP A 148 -35.02 -13.12 4.47
CA ASP A 148 -34.63 -13.21 5.89
C ASP A 148 -33.14 -13.50 6.18
N LYS A 149 -32.26 -13.55 5.15
CA LYS A 149 -30.82 -13.61 5.39
C LYS A 149 -30.24 -12.21 5.59
N PRO A 150 -29.37 -12.00 6.59
CA PRO A 150 -28.59 -10.79 6.69
C PRO A 150 -27.59 -10.73 5.51
N PHE A 151 -27.23 -9.54 5.08
CA PHE A 151 -26.26 -9.37 4.02
C PHE A 151 -24.99 -8.61 4.45
N PHE A 152 -23.90 -8.94 3.80
CA PHE A 152 -22.70 -8.10 3.67
C PHE A 152 -22.53 -7.73 2.20
N ALA A 153 -22.68 -6.45 1.88
CA ALA A 153 -22.60 -5.99 0.49
C ALA A 153 -21.54 -4.89 0.35
N VAL A 154 -20.74 -5.00 -0.71
CA VAL A 154 -19.77 -3.98 -1.09
C VAL A 154 -20.14 -3.40 -2.44
N PHE A 155 -20.23 -2.06 -2.52
CA PHE A 155 -20.29 -1.31 -3.76
C PHE A 155 -19.02 -0.50 -3.90
N ASN A 156 -18.36 -0.59 -5.07
CA ASN A 156 -17.09 0.07 -5.35
C ASN A 156 -17.28 1.15 -6.42
N TYR A 157 -17.11 2.41 -6.06
CA TYR A 157 -17.16 3.52 -6.98
C TYR A 157 -15.81 3.75 -7.65
N GLY A 158 -15.72 3.49 -8.95
CA GLY A 158 -14.48 3.63 -9.73
C GLY A 158 -14.34 4.97 -10.47
N GLY A 159 -15.29 5.91 -10.30
CA GLY A 159 -15.26 7.20 -11.00
C GLY A 159 -14.09 8.11 -10.58
N CYS A 160 -13.62 7.98 -9.35
CA CYS A 160 -12.51 8.77 -8.81
C CYS A 160 -11.12 8.19 -9.12
N HIS A 161 -11.04 6.96 -9.69
CA HIS A 161 -9.77 6.34 -10.05
C HIS A 161 -8.91 7.26 -10.95
N GLU A 162 -7.58 7.25 -10.80
CA GLU A 162 -6.63 8.10 -11.58
C GLU A 162 -6.93 8.15 -13.08
N SER A 163 -7.46 7.06 -13.65
CA SER A 163 -7.85 7.03 -15.06
C SER A 163 -9.10 7.87 -15.36
N GLY A 164 -9.92 8.18 -14.37
CA GLY A 164 -11.04 9.10 -14.47
C GLY A 164 -10.60 10.55 -14.64
N LEU A 165 -9.46 10.91 -14.06
CA LEU A 165 -8.84 12.23 -14.20
C LEU A 165 -8.03 12.35 -15.49
N ALA A 166 -7.23 11.32 -15.81
CA ALA A 166 -6.31 11.34 -16.94
C ALA A 166 -7.00 11.20 -18.32
N SER A 167 -8.17 10.54 -18.37
CA SER A 167 -8.94 10.32 -19.61
C SER A 167 -10.06 11.30 -19.73
N GLU A 168 -10.01 12.18 -20.72
CA GLU A 168 -11.06 13.18 -21.01
C GLU A 168 -12.43 12.55 -21.19
N GLY A 169 -12.54 11.43 -21.91
CA GLY A 169 -13.81 10.74 -22.13
C GLY A 169 -14.41 10.17 -20.84
N LYS A 170 -13.58 9.57 -19.97
CA LYS A 170 -14.03 9.08 -18.67
C LYS A 170 -14.44 10.23 -17.76
N TYR A 171 -13.65 11.29 -17.69
CA TYR A 171 -13.95 12.48 -16.90
C TYR A 171 -15.33 13.04 -17.28
N LYS A 172 -15.56 13.30 -18.58
CA LYS A 172 -16.87 13.79 -19.07
C LYS A 172 -18.03 12.85 -18.74
N THR A 173 -17.79 11.55 -18.78
CA THR A 173 -18.82 10.56 -18.43
C THR A 173 -19.15 10.61 -16.95
N VAL A 174 -18.14 10.63 -16.08
CA VAL A 174 -18.28 10.63 -14.62
C VAL A 174 -18.94 11.92 -14.13
N THR A 175 -18.55 13.07 -14.69
CA THR A 175 -19.02 14.40 -14.26
C THR A 175 -20.23 14.91 -15.04
N LYS A 176 -20.90 14.06 -15.84
CA LYS A 176 -22.05 14.44 -16.64
C LYS A 176 -23.15 15.10 -15.77
N GLY A 177 -23.58 16.29 -16.17
CA GLY A 177 -24.61 17.05 -15.47
C GLY A 177 -24.14 17.73 -14.17
N LEU A 178 -22.84 17.73 -13.88
CA LEU A 178 -22.25 18.52 -12.81
C LEU A 178 -21.81 19.89 -13.33
N LYS A 179 -21.89 20.89 -12.44
CA LYS A 179 -21.20 22.16 -12.64
C LYS A 179 -19.76 21.95 -12.16
N PRO A 180 -18.75 22.20 -12.99
CA PRO A 180 -17.34 22.12 -12.57
C PRO A 180 -17.03 23.08 -11.44
N HIS A 181 -16.15 22.69 -10.52
CA HIS A 181 -15.62 23.58 -9.48
C HIS A 181 -14.84 24.75 -10.12
N ASP A 182 -14.92 25.90 -9.47
CA ASP A 182 -14.11 27.06 -9.84
C ASP A 182 -12.63 26.76 -9.56
N ARG A 183 -11.80 26.80 -10.60
CA ARG A 183 -10.36 26.47 -10.56
C ARG A 183 -9.57 27.46 -9.69
N ASP A 184 -9.99 28.73 -9.65
CA ASP A 184 -9.34 29.76 -8.82
C ASP A 184 -9.72 29.63 -7.33
N VAL A 185 -10.83 28.97 -7.03
CA VAL A 185 -11.21 28.65 -5.65
C VAL A 185 -10.49 27.40 -5.15
N VAL A 186 -10.51 26.31 -5.92
CA VAL A 186 -9.92 25.04 -5.48
C VAL A 186 -8.41 25.07 -5.40
N VAL A 187 -7.73 25.95 -6.15
CA VAL A 187 -6.28 26.14 -6.09
C VAL A 187 -5.78 26.55 -4.69
N LYS A 188 -6.62 27.17 -3.87
CA LYS A 188 -6.28 27.51 -2.48
C LYS A 188 -5.97 26.30 -1.60
N SER A 189 -6.39 25.12 -2.02
CA SER A 189 -6.07 23.83 -1.38
C SER A 189 -5.04 23.01 -2.16
N LEU A 190 -4.37 23.61 -3.15
CA LEU A 190 -3.35 22.92 -3.93
C LEU A 190 -2.14 22.58 -3.02
N PRO A 191 -1.73 21.31 -2.96
CA PRO A 191 -0.55 20.92 -2.19
C PRO A 191 0.73 21.63 -2.67
N PRO A 192 1.64 22.03 -1.77
CA PRO A 192 2.84 22.81 -2.10
C PRO A 192 3.88 22.05 -2.95
N TYR A 193 3.72 20.73 -3.10
CA TYR A 193 4.55 19.89 -3.95
C TYR A 193 4.05 19.81 -5.40
N TYR A 194 3.00 20.55 -5.76
CA TYR A 194 2.55 20.72 -7.14
C TYR A 194 2.88 22.13 -7.65
N PRO A 195 3.30 22.27 -8.91
CA PRO A 195 3.49 23.60 -9.51
C PRO A 195 2.13 24.26 -9.74
N ASP A 196 2.03 25.54 -9.43
CA ASP A 196 0.81 26.32 -9.68
C ASP A 196 0.75 26.77 -11.13
N THR A 197 0.20 25.93 -12.00
CA THR A 197 -0.01 26.22 -13.42
C THR A 197 -1.46 25.96 -13.82
N PRO A 198 -1.96 26.53 -14.94
CA PRO A 198 -3.33 26.31 -15.41
C PRO A 198 -3.70 24.82 -15.58
N ILE A 199 -2.74 23.98 -16.03
CA ILE A 199 -2.93 22.53 -16.21
C ILE A 199 -3.12 21.85 -14.85
N VAL A 200 -2.30 22.19 -13.87
CA VAL A 200 -2.36 21.60 -12.53
C VAL A 200 -3.61 22.07 -11.79
N ARG A 201 -3.99 23.36 -11.90
CA ARG A 201 -5.26 23.88 -11.38
C ARG A 201 -6.45 23.14 -11.94
N ASP A 202 -6.45 22.85 -13.26
CA ASP A 202 -7.53 22.09 -13.89
C ASP A 202 -7.57 20.63 -13.39
N ASP A 203 -6.43 19.94 -13.30
CA ASP A 203 -6.40 18.56 -12.80
C ASP A 203 -6.82 18.49 -11.32
N TRP A 204 -6.43 19.46 -10.49
CA TRP A 204 -6.86 19.57 -9.11
C TRP A 204 -8.37 19.86 -8.98
N GLY A 205 -8.90 20.74 -9.84
CA GLY A 205 -10.34 20.98 -9.93
C GLY A 205 -11.12 19.75 -10.41
N ARG A 206 -10.61 18.99 -11.40
CA ARG A 206 -11.20 17.72 -11.84
C ARG A 206 -11.28 16.70 -10.70
N TYR A 207 -10.30 16.67 -9.83
CA TYR A 207 -10.32 15.81 -8.64
C TYR A 207 -11.52 16.13 -7.74
N TYR A 208 -11.83 17.41 -7.48
CA TYR A 208 -13.03 17.80 -6.74
C TYR A 208 -14.33 17.52 -7.52
N ASP A 209 -14.32 17.67 -8.83
CA ASP A 209 -15.50 17.35 -9.67
C ASP A 209 -15.88 15.86 -9.56
N VAL A 210 -14.92 14.95 -9.60
CA VAL A 210 -15.20 13.50 -9.46
C VAL A 210 -15.59 13.10 -8.04
N ILE A 211 -15.12 13.84 -7.01
CA ILE A 211 -15.60 13.70 -5.63
C ILE A 211 -17.08 14.07 -5.52
N THR A 212 -17.52 15.17 -6.17
CA THR A 212 -18.94 15.53 -6.20
C THR A 212 -19.79 14.48 -6.93
N ALA A 213 -19.27 13.87 -8.01
CA ALA A 213 -19.94 12.75 -8.67
C ALA A 213 -20.08 11.53 -7.74
N MET A 214 -19.06 11.24 -6.97
CA MET A 214 -19.05 10.16 -5.98
C MET A 214 -20.05 10.43 -4.84
N ASP A 215 -20.13 11.67 -4.35
CA ASP A 215 -21.09 12.08 -3.32
C ASP A 215 -22.54 11.83 -3.76
N ARG A 216 -22.89 12.12 -5.02
CA ARG A 216 -24.21 11.79 -5.61
C ARG A 216 -24.45 10.29 -5.65
N TRP A 217 -23.45 9.52 -6.06
CA TRP A 217 -23.55 8.07 -6.09
C TRP A 217 -23.77 7.48 -4.67
N VAL A 218 -23.14 8.04 -3.65
CA VAL A 218 -23.39 7.64 -2.25
C VAL A 218 -24.84 7.89 -1.88
N ALA A 219 -25.40 9.05 -2.24
CA ALA A 219 -26.82 9.36 -2.00
C ALA A 219 -27.76 8.32 -2.64
N GLU A 220 -27.53 7.97 -3.92
CA GLU A 220 -28.30 6.93 -4.62
C GLU A 220 -28.29 5.58 -3.87
N LYS A 221 -27.13 5.18 -3.31
CA LYS A 221 -27.01 3.92 -2.56
C LYS A 221 -27.67 3.96 -1.19
N LEU A 222 -27.70 5.10 -0.53
CA LEU A 222 -28.43 5.29 0.73
C LEU A 222 -29.94 5.33 0.48
N GLU A 223 -30.40 6.03 -0.55
CA GLU A 223 -31.80 6.07 -0.96
C GLU A 223 -32.35 4.67 -1.30
N GLU A 224 -31.59 3.87 -2.07
CA GLU A 224 -31.95 2.46 -2.35
C GLU A 224 -32.16 1.62 -1.08
N LEU A 225 -31.43 1.94 -0.01
CA LEU A 225 -31.54 1.24 1.28
C LEU A 225 -32.77 1.71 2.06
N ASP A 226 -33.04 3.03 2.04
CA ASP A 226 -34.21 3.65 2.68
C ASP A 226 -35.51 3.19 2.03
N GLU A 227 -35.60 3.22 0.68
CA GLU A 227 -36.76 2.71 -0.09
C GLU A 227 -37.05 1.24 0.21
N ALA A 228 -36.02 0.45 0.51
CA ALA A 228 -36.20 -0.95 0.89
C ALA A 228 -36.63 -1.16 2.36
N GLY A 229 -36.75 -0.09 3.15
CA GLY A 229 -37.04 -0.13 4.60
C GLY A 229 -35.95 -0.81 5.42
N LEU A 230 -34.68 -0.76 4.99
CA LEU A 230 -33.56 -1.47 5.61
C LEU A 230 -32.55 -0.54 6.30
N ALA A 231 -32.77 0.76 6.28
CA ALA A 231 -31.83 1.73 6.85
C ALA A 231 -31.55 1.45 8.33
N ASP A 232 -32.59 1.18 9.13
CA ASP A 232 -32.49 0.88 10.57
C ASP A 232 -31.99 -0.54 10.87
N ASP A 233 -31.88 -1.39 9.84
CA ASP A 233 -31.33 -2.75 9.95
C ASP A 233 -29.91 -2.87 9.42
N THR A 234 -29.31 -1.76 8.91
CA THR A 234 -28.05 -1.82 8.18
C THR A 234 -26.99 -0.87 8.75
N ILE A 235 -25.86 -1.42 9.14
CA ILE A 235 -24.63 -0.66 9.42
C ILE A 235 -24.01 -0.28 8.08
N VAL A 236 -23.75 1.02 7.86
CA VAL A 236 -23.17 1.53 6.62
C VAL A 236 -21.77 2.08 6.89
N VAL A 237 -20.78 1.65 6.11
CA VAL A 237 -19.39 2.09 6.18
C VAL A 237 -18.98 2.72 4.86
N TYR A 238 -18.63 3.99 4.88
CA TYR A 238 -18.02 4.70 3.74
C TYR A 238 -16.51 4.81 3.94
N TRP A 239 -15.72 4.47 2.91
CA TRP A 239 -14.25 4.50 2.97
C TRP A 239 -13.62 4.56 1.57
N SER A 240 -12.34 4.99 1.48
CA SER A 240 -11.53 4.93 0.26
C SER A 240 -10.42 3.89 0.38
N ASP A 241 -10.06 3.23 -0.75
CA ASP A 241 -9.04 2.18 -0.75
C ASP A 241 -7.60 2.69 -0.61
N HIS A 242 -7.34 3.94 -0.95
CA HIS A 242 -6.12 4.72 -0.66
C HIS A 242 -6.35 6.21 -0.97
N GLY A 243 -5.31 7.03 -0.78
CA GLY A 243 -5.39 8.47 -1.02
C GLY A 243 -5.39 8.89 -2.49
N VAL A 244 -5.20 10.17 -2.73
CA VAL A 244 -5.39 10.87 -4.02
C VAL A 244 -4.73 10.14 -5.20
N GLY A 245 -5.44 10.02 -6.32
CA GLY A 245 -4.98 9.38 -7.57
C GLY A 245 -4.02 10.23 -8.42
N LEU A 246 -3.20 11.07 -7.79
CA LEU A 246 -2.26 11.99 -8.43
C LEU A 246 -0.83 11.73 -7.97
N PRO A 247 0.21 12.29 -8.64
CA PRO A 247 1.61 12.13 -8.24
C PRO A 247 1.89 12.46 -6.77
N ARG A 248 2.88 11.82 -6.16
CA ARG A 248 3.26 11.89 -4.74
C ARG A 248 2.20 11.38 -3.75
N ALA A 249 1.02 11.04 -4.19
CA ALA A 249 -0.02 10.44 -3.36
C ALA A 249 -0.19 8.95 -3.67
N LYS A 250 -0.87 8.59 -4.75
CA LYS A 250 -0.99 7.17 -5.16
C LYS A 250 0.39 6.55 -5.36
N ARG A 251 0.62 5.36 -4.80
CA ARG A 251 1.87 4.57 -4.78
C ARG A 251 2.91 5.05 -3.77
N TRP A 252 2.64 6.10 -2.98
CA TRP A 252 3.54 6.59 -1.92
C TRP A 252 2.93 6.41 -0.53
N LEU A 253 3.78 6.55 0.48
CA LEU A 253 3.39 6.35 1.89
C LEU A 253 3.25 7.67 2.65
N TYR A 254 3.20 8.80 1.96
CA TYR A 254 2.79 10.07 2.57
C TYR A 254 1.30 10.04 2.95
N ASP A 255 0.86 10.92 3.86
CA ASP A 255 -0.55 10.98 4.24
C ASP A 255 -1.45 11.25 3.02
N SER A 256 -0.96 11.96 2.00
CA SER A 256 -1.65 12.12 0.72
C SER A 256 -2.00 10.78 0.03
N GLY A 257 -1.24 9.72 0.28
CA GLY A 257 -1.47 8.37 -0.24
C GLY A 257 -2.06 7.39 0.77
N MET A 258 -1.86 7.62 2.07
CA MET A 258 -2.27 6.69 3.12
C MET A 258 -3.51 7.13 3.90
N HIS A 259 -3.72 8.42 4.12
CA HIS A 259 -4.83 8.95 4.91
C HIS A 259 -6.12 8.97 4.07
N VAL A 260 -7.17 8.31 4.56
CA VAL A 260 -8.42 8.11 3.85
C VAL A 260 -9.63 8.49 4.69
N PRO A 261 -10.76 8.90 4.08
CA PRO A 261 -11.99 9.10 4.81
C PRO A 261 -12.54 7.75 5.31
N LEU A 262 -13.10 7.77 6.52
CA LEU A 262 -13.84 6.65 7.10
C LEU A 262 -15.02 7.19 7.92
N ILE A 263 -16.24 6.87 7.50
CA ILE A 263 -17.48 7.24 8.19
C ILE A 263 -18.30 5.99 8.41
N VAL A 264 -18.82 5.79 9.63
CA VAL A 264 -19.59 4.62 9.99
C VAL A 264 -20.91 5.03 10.63
N ARG A 265 -22.04 4.68 10.01
CA ARG A 265 -23.39 4.81 10.57
C ARG A 265 -23.80 3.49 11.20
N VAL A 266 -24.08 3.52 12.50
CA VAL A 266 -24.60 2.38 13.26
C VAL A 266 -26.03 2.69 13.70
N PRO A 267 -27.06 1.94 13.22
CA PRO A 267 -28.43 2.12 13.69
C PRO A 267 -28.56 1.94 15.20
N GLU A 268 -29.49 2.66 15.83
CA GLU A 268 -29.63 2.75 17.29
C GLU A 268 -29.68 1.39 17.97
N LYS A 269 -30.45 0.45 17.44
CA LYS A 269 -30.62 -0.90 17.99
C LYS A 269 -29.34 -1.77 18.00
N PHE A 270 -28.32 -1.39 17.22
CA PHE A 270 -27.03 -2.08 17.16
C PHE A 270 -25.90 -1.30 17.83
N ARG A 271 -26.20 -0.12 18.39
CA ARG A 271 -25.21 0.66 19.13
C ARG A 271 -24.89 -0.01 20.44
N ILE A 272 -23.63 0.03 20.81
CA ILE A 272 -23.12 -0.40 22.09
C ILE A 272 -22.73 0.87 22.87
N ASP A 273 -22.88 0.87 24.18
CA ASP A 273 -22.57 2.03 25.01
C ASP A 273 -21.20 2.64 24.68
N GLY A 274 -21.22 3.93 24.38
CA GLY A 274 -20.02 4.69 24.00
C GLY A 274 -19.60 4.59 22.54
N GLN A 275 -20.24 3.72 21.73
CA GLN A 275 -19.89 3.52 20.31
C GLN A 275 -21.01 3.95 19.36
N GLY A 276 -20.63 4.44 18.18
CA GLY A 276 -21.57 4.64 17.07
C GLY A 276 -22.55 5.81 17.22
N LYS A 277 -22.28 6.78 18.09
CA LYS A 277 -23.18 7.93 18.29
C LYS A 277 -23.20 8.85 17.06
N PRO A 278 -24.39 9.28 16.61
CA PRO A 278 -24.52 10.23 15.50
C PRO A 278 -23.73 11.52 15.73
N GLY A 279 -23.03 12.00 14.71
CA GLY A 279 -22.24 13.22 14.73
C GLY A 279 -20.95 13.12 15.56
N GLN A 280 -20.61 11.96 16.09
CA GLN A 280 -19.36 11.76 16.82
C GLN A 280 -18.15 11.89 15.89
N VAL A 281 -17.11 12.56 16.38
CA VAL A 281 -15.78 12.59 15.76
C VAL A 281 -14.84 11.75 16.62
N SER A 282 -14.14 10.81 15.99
CA SER A 282 -13.16 9.95 16.65
C SER A 282 -11.78 10.19 16.07
N ASP A 283 -10.81 10.45 16.93
CA ASP A 283 -9.38 10.56 16.62
C ASP A 283 -8.61 9.25 16.82
N GLN A 284 -9.34 8.16 17.04
CA GLN A 284 -8.76 6.83 17.16
C GLN A 284 -8.02 6.46 15.87
N LEU A 285 -6.79 5.94 16.02
CA LEU A 285 -6.06 5.37 14.91
C LEU A 285 -6.74 4.10 14.40
N VAL A 286 -7.11 4.10 13.12
CA VAL A 286 -7.70 2.95 12.42
C VAL A 286 -6.84 2.60 11.22
N SER A 287 -6.44 1.35 11.11
CA SER A 287 -5.85 0.81 9.88
C SER A 287 -6.94 0.07 9.10
N LEU A 288 -7.00 0.21 7.78
CA LEU A 288 -8.09 -0.44 7.02
C LEU A 288 -8.07 -1.98 7.08
N ILE A 289 -6.98 -2.62 7.52
CA ILE A 289 -7.00 -4.06 7.86
C ILE A 289 -7.94 -4.36 9.04
N ASP A 290 -8.33 -3.34 9.80
CA ASP A 290 -9.24 -3.47 10.95
C ASP A 290 -10.71 -3.63 10.51
N LEU A 291 -11.03 -3.29 9.24
CA LEU A 291 -12.40 -3.37 8.72
C LEU A 291 -12.94 -4.80 8.71
N GLY A 292 -12.15 -5.79 8.28
CA GLY A 292 -12.56 -7.20 8.28
C GLY A 292 -12.88 -7.73 9.71
N PRO A 293 -11.94 -7.63 10.66
CA PRO A 293 -12.20 -7.93 12.08
C PRO A 293 -13.39 -7.19 12.67
N THR A 294 -13.58 -5.91 12.34
CA THR A 294 -14.71 -5.11 12.80
C THR A 294 -16.05 -5.65 12.29
N VAL A 295 -16.12 -5.99 10.99
CA VAL A 295 -17.32 -6.60 10.41
C VAL A 295 -17.66 -7.94 11.08
N LEU A 296 -16.66 -8.80 11.30
CA LEU A 296 -16.86 -10.06 12.00
C LEU A 296 -17.37 -9.83 13.42
N ASN A 297 -16.78 -8.88 14.16
CA ASN A 297 -17.19 -8.53 15.52
C ASN A 297 -18.64 -8.01 15.57
N LEU A 298 -19.01 -7.10 14.65
CA LEU A 298 -20.38 -6.57 14.52
C LEU A 298 -21.40 -7.66 14.15
N ALA A 299 -20.98 -8.63 13.35
CA ALA A 299 -21.80 -9.79 12.97
C ALA A 299 -21.92 -10.87 14.08
N GLY A 300 -21.26 -10.68 15.23
CA GLY A 300 -21.17 -11.67 16.29
C GLY A 300 -20.33 -12.91 15.95
N VAL A 301 -19.43 -12.79 14.96
CA VAL A 301 -18.53 -13.84 14.51
C VAL A 301 -17.18 -13.68 15.20
N LYS A 302 -16.64 -14.78 15.72
CA LYS A 302 -15.31 -14.75 16.36
C LYS A 302 -14.23 -14.33 15.35
N VAL A 303 -13.48 -13.30 15.68
CA VAL A 303 -12.33 -12.87 14.87
C VAL A 303 -11.22 -13.93 14.96
N PRO A 304 -10.75 -14.45 13.81
CA PRO A 304 -9.64 -15.41 13.78
C PRO A 304 -8.35 -14.83 14.36
N SER A 305 -7.64 -15.62 15.17
CA SER A 305 -6.45 -15.17 15.91
C SER A 305 -5.24 -14.81 15.02
N HIS A 306 -5.23 -15.28 13.77
CA HIS A 306 -4.17 -14.93 12.81
C HIS A 306 -4.35 -13.55 12.18
N MET A 307 -5.55 -12.95 12.28
CA MET A 307 -5.77 -11.60 11.75
C MET A 307 -4.96 -10.58 12.55
N GLN A 308 -4.28 -9.69 11.83
CA GLN A 308 -3.46 -8.62 12.39
C GLN A 308 -4.23 -7.30 12.54
N GLY A 309 -5.39 -7.23 11.89
CA GLY A 309 -6.36 -6.16 12.09
C GLY A 309 -7.04 -6.28 13.46
N LEU A 310 -7.43 -5.14 14.04
CA LEU A 310 -8.10 -5.01 15.34
C LEU A 310 -9.51 -4.46 15.15
N ALA A 311 -10.52 -5.14 15.68
CA ALA A 311 -11.88 -4.60 15.64
C ALA A 311 -11.96 -3.29 16.45
N PHE A 312 -12.48 -2.23 15.87
CA PHE A 312 -12.64 -0.92 16.52
C PHE A 312 -14.10 -0.59 16.86
N LEU A 313 -15.03 -1.42 16.44
CA LEU A 313 -16.47 -1.35 16.77
C LEU A 313 -17.02 -2.75 17.08
N GLY A 314 -18.08 -2.80 17.88
CA GLY A 314 -18.79 -4.02 18.24
C GLY A 314 -18.50 -4.50 19.67
N PRO A 315 -19.04 -5.68 20.07
CA PRO A 315 -19.06 -6.11 21.46
C PRO A 315 -17.70 -6.40 22.08
N LYS A 316 -16.70 -6.75 21.27
CA LYS A 316 -15.37 -7.18 21.75
C LYS A 316 -14.29 -6.39 21.01
N THR A 317 -14.00 -5.19 21.49
CA THR A 317 -12.93 -4.35 20.95
C THR A 317 -11.67 -4.45 21.81
N PRO A 318 -10.50 -4.73 21.23
CA PRO A 318 -9.21 -4.61 21.93
C PRO A 318 -8.88 -3.15 22.22
N SER A 319 -7.79 -2.91 22.96
CA SER A 319 -7.24 -1.56 23.13
C SER A 319 -6.94 -0.91 21.77
N PRO A 320 -7.19 0.41 21.61
CA PRO A 320 -6.84 1.14 20.42
C PRO A 320 -5.35 1.00 20.05
N ARG A 321 -5.03 1.17 18.79
CA ARG A 321 -3.64 1.17 18.30
C ARG A 321 -2.89 2.43 18.73
N ASP A 322 -1.61 2.26 19.06
CA ASP A 322 -0.68 3.40 19.19
C ASP A 322 -0.09 3.80 17.82
N TYR A 323 -0.02 2.85 16.88
CA TYR A 323 0.56 3.04 15.55
C TYR A 323 -0.26 2.37 14.45
N VAL A 324 -0.23 2.97 13.26
CA VAL A 324 -0.58 2.32 12.00
C VAL A 324 0.67 2.23 11.13
N TYR A 325 0.69 1.22 10.25
CA TYR A 325 1.87 0.89 9.46
C TYR A 325 1.54 0.81 7.98
N GLY A 326 2.49 1.24 7.15
CA GLY A 326 2.40 1.14 5.70
C GLY A 326 3.64 0.54 5.07
N ALA A 327 3.46 -0.09 3.92
CA ALA A 327 4.55 -0.64 3.14
C ALA A 327 4.37 -0.32 1.65
N ARG A 328 5.47 0.12 1.04
CA ARG A 328 5.63 0.22 -0.41
C ARG A 328 6.75 -0.70 -0.82
N ASP A 329 6.46 -1.54 -1.77
CA ASP A 329 7.41 -2.43 -2.43
C ASP A 329 7.38 -2.16 -3.94
N ARG A 330 7.49 -3.15 -4.82
CA ARG A 330 7.39 -2.90 -6.26
C ARG A 330 5.99 -2.37 -6.62
N MET A 331 5.97 -1.18 -7.19
CA MET A 331 4.78 -0.53 -7.76
C MET A 331 4.92 -0.47 -9.28
N ASP A 332 4.00 -1.13 -9.99
CA ASP A 332 4.09 -1.33 -11.44
C ASP A 332 5.48 -1.89 -11.84
N GLU A 333 6.25 -1.19 -12.65
CA GLU A 333 7.59 -1.59 -13.11
C GLU A 333 8.75 -1.15 -12.20
N ARG A 334 8.48 -0.46 -11.08
CA ARG A 334 9.54 0.13 -10.24
C ARG A 334 9.67 -0.54 -8.88
N TYR A 335 10.88 -1.02 -8.60
CA TYR A 335 11.26 -1.48 -7.28
C TYR A 335 11.63 -0.32 -6.37
N ASP A 336 11.13 -0.38 -5.16
CA ASP A 336 11.56 0.40 -4.01
C ASP A 336 11.11 -0.35 -2.76
N ILE A 337 11.73 -0.07 -1.62
CA ILE A 337 11.32 -0.65 -0.35
C ILE A 337 11.23 0.49 0.66
N ILE A 338 10.00 0.86 1.00
CA ILE A 338 9.71 1.92 1.96
C ILE A 338 8.75 1.38 3.02
N ARG A 339 8.97 1.74 4.28
CA ARG A 339 8.08 1.42 5.39
C ARG A 339 7.67 2.68 6.11
N ALA A 340 6.41 2.76 6.51
CA ALA A 340 5.84 3.87 7.25
C ALA A 340 5.36 3.42 8.62
N VAL A 341 5.59 4.27 9.62
CA VAL A 341 4.94 4.22 10.94
C VAL A 341 4.26 5.56 11.17
N ARG A 342 3.02 5.55 11.61
CA ARG A 342 2.22 6.74 11.89
C ARG A 342 1.54 6.59 13.25
N ASP A 343 1.80 7.51 14.18
CA ASP A 343 0.97 7.70 15.37
C ASP A 343 -0.06 8.81 15.12
N ARG A 344 -0.62 9.46 16.14
CA ARG A 344 -1.60 10.54 15.95
C ARG A 344 -0.99 11.83 15.38
N ARG A 345 0.31 12.07 15.60
CA ARG A 345 1.00 13.31 15.24
C ARG A 345 2.19 13.11 14.33
N PHE A 346 3.06 12.14 14.66
CA PHE A 346 4.31 11.92 13.94
C PHE A 346 4.18 10.82 12.90
N LYS A 347 4.88 11.02 11.78
CA LYS A 347 5.06 10.01 10.75
C LYS A 347 6.53 9.79 10.49
N TYR A 348 6.92 8.51 10.48
CA TYR A 348 8.26 8.04 10.15
C TYR A 348 8.24 7.24 8.87
N LEU A 349 9.21 7.50 7.97
CA LEU A 349 9.46 6.70 6.78
C LEU A 349 10.89 6.15 6.82
N ARG A 350 11.02 4.85 6.59
CA ARG A 350 12.29 4.18 6.34
C ARG A 350 12.43 3.91 4.85
N ASN A 351 13.44 4.51 4.20
CA ASN A 351 13.83 4.26 2.82
C ASN A 351 15.01 3.29 2.80
N TYR A 352 14.78 2.04 2.36
CA TYR A 352 15.81 1.01 2.34
C TYR A 352 16.76 1.15 1.15
N GLU A 353 16.30 1.81 0.08
CA GLU A 353 17.07 2.06 -1.13
C GLU A 353 17.14 3.57 -1.45
N PRO A 354 17.99 4.34 -0.72
CA PRO A 354 18.02 5.80 -0.83
C PRO A 354 18.50 6.32 -2.19
N PHE A 355 19.29 5.56 -2.95
CA PHE A 355 19.73 5.97 -4.29
C PHE A 355 18.64 5.95 -5.36
N LYS A 356 17.45 5.43 -5.06
CA LYS A 356 16.28 5.59 -5.93
C LYS A 356 15.63 6.92 -5.65
N THR A 357 15.35 7.69 -6.71
CA THR A 357 14.69 9.00 -6.60
C THR A 357 13.36 8.91 -5.86
N TYR A 358 12.92 10.02 -5.25
CA TYR A 358 11.58 10.10 -4.64
C TYR A 358 10.48 9.77 -5.65
N TYR A 359 10.59 10.25 -6.89
CA TYR A 359 9.67 9.88 -7.96
C TYR A 359 10.40 9.15 -9.09
N GLN A 360 10.29 7.83 -9.10
CA GLN A 360 10.75 7.01 -10.21
C GLN A 360 9.79 7.15 -11.40
N TYR A 361 10.33 7.28 -12.62
CA TYR A 361 9.53 7.30 -13.84
C TYR A 361 8.69 6.02 -13.96
N MET A 362 7.37 6.15 -13.99
CA MET A 362 6.43 5.05 -14.18
C MET A 362 5.48 5.33 -15.35
N ASN A 363 5.35 4.38 -16.25
CA ASN A 363 4.58 4.55 -17.49
C ASN A 363 3.12 5.02 -17.27
N THR A 364 2.46 4.58 -16.20
CA THR A 364 1.06 4.93 -15.94
C THR A 364 0.89 6.38 -15.47
N PRO A 365 1.56 6.85 -14.40
CA PRO A 365 1.47 8.26 -13.99
C PRO A 365 1.97 9.25 -15.04
N GLU A 366 3.01 8.89 -15.80
CA GLU A 366 3.57 9.78 -16.84
C GLU A 366 2.58 10.05 -18.01
N LYS A 367 1.52 9.26 -18.15
CA LYS A 367 0.41 9.55 -19.07
C LYS A 367 -0.52 10.64 -18.54
N GLY A 368 -0.48 10.95 -17.24
CA GLY A 368 -1.27 11.99 -16.61
C GLY A 368 -0.83 13.39 -17.03
N ARG A 369 -1.78 14.33 -17.13
CA ARG A 369 -1.52 15.72 -17.50
C ARG A 369 -0.63 16.41 -16.48
N LEU A 370 -0.95 16.22 -15.18
CA LEU A 370 -0.22 16.81 -14.07
C LEU A 370 1.25 16.34 -14.05
N MET A 371 1.52 15.04 -14.25
CA MET A 371 2.89 14.55 -14.25
C MET A 371 3.71 15.10 -15.42
N ARG A 372 3.12 15.18 -16.61
CA ARG A 372 3.77 15.83 -17.77
C ARG A 372 4.06 17.31 -17.51
N GLU A 373 3.18 17.99 -16.80
CA GLU A 373 3.39 19.39 -16.43
C GLU A 373 4.51 19.55 -15.41
N ILE A 374 4.60 18.65 -14.41
CA ILE A 374 5.75 18.60 -13.48
C ILE A 374 7.06 18.46 -14.26
N ARG A 375 7.12 17.53 -15.24
CA ARG A 375 8.32 17.36 -16.09
C ARG A 375 8.65 18.57 -16.93
N ARG A 376 7.62 19.26 -17.45
CA ARG A 376 7.82 20.49 -18.21
C ARG A 376 8.40 21.61 -17.34
N VAL A 377 7.88 21.77 -16.13
CA VAL A 377 8.34 22.79 -15.18
C VAL A 377 9.74 22.46 -14.65
N GLU A 378 10.05 21.19 -14.40
CA GLU A 378 11.39 20.71 -14.01
C GLU A 378 12.46 21.20 -15.01
N ALA A 379 12.17 21.14 -16.31
CA ALA A 379 13.09 21.56 -17.36
C ALA A 379 13.33 23.09 -17.41
N LEU A 380 12.52 23.90 -16.72
CA LEU A 380 12.65 25.37 -16.72
C LEU A 380 13.61 25.91 -15.65
N SER A 381 14.17 25.07 -14.80
CA SER A 381 15.12 25.43 -13.73
C SER A 381 14.61 26.39 -12.65
N ASP A 382 13.38 26.91 -12.75
CA ASP A 382 12.73 27.78 -11.77
C ASP A 382 11.52 27.04 -11.17
N ILE A 383 11.83 26.07 -10.31
CA ILE A 383 10.82 25.23 -9.64
C ILE A 383 10.74 25.53 -8.16
N SER A 384 9.53 25.48 -7.61
CA SER A 384 9.34 25.65 -6.17
C SER A 384 10.08 24.56 -5.38
N PRO A 385 10.55 24.84 -4.15
CA PRO A 385 11.23 23.85 -3.31
C PRO A 385 10.44 22.56 -3.13
N GLY A 386 9.11 22.64 -3.08
CA GLY A 386 8.24 21.48 -2.94
C GLY A 386 8.27 20.56 -4.15
N VAL A 387 8.25 21.11 -5.36
CA VAL A 387 8.38 20.36 -6.61
C VAL A 387 9.80 19.80 -6.74
N ALA A 388 10.83 20.60 -6.45
CA ALA A 388 12.23 20.19 -6.49
C ALA A 388 12.48 18.96 -5.61
N ARG A 389 12.00 18.99 -4.36
CA ARG A 389 12.14 17.86 -3.43
C ARG A 389 11.55 16.56 -3.96
N PHE A 390 10.38 16.62 -4.60
CA PHE A 390 9.73 15.45 -5.18
C PHE A 390 10.56 14.80 -6.29
N LEU A 391 11.42 15.57 -6.95
CA LEU A 391 12.25 15.14 -8.07
C LEU A 391 13.71 14.86 -7.67
N GLU A 392 14.08 15.03 -6.40
CA GLU A 392 15.44 14.75 -5.92
C GLU A 392 15.87 13.32 -6.29
N PRO A 393 17.10 13.15 -6.80
CA PRO A 393 17.59 11.85 -7.26
C PRO A 393 17.91 10.88 -6.13
N ILE A 394 18.13 11.40 -4.91
CA ILE A 394 18.51 10.61 -3.72
C ILE A 394 17.55 10.92 -2.59
N LYS A 395 16.98 9.89 -1.98
CA LYS A 395 16.12 9.99 -0.80
C LYS A 395 16.95 10.04 0.49
N ALA A 396 16.41 10.69 1.51
CA ALA A 396 16.89 10.49 2.87
C ALA A 396 16.71 9.02 3.29
N LYS A 397 17.66 8.46 4.06
CA LYS A 397 17.55 7.10 4.61
C LYS A 397 16.35 6.97 5.55
N GLU A 398 16.04 8.05 6.26
CA GLU A 398 14.92 8.16 7.18
C GLU A 398 14.25 9.53 7.03
N GLU A 399 12.94 9.54 7.19
CA GLU A 399 12.16 10.77 7.21
C GLU A 399 11.28 10.76 8.45
N LEU A 400 11.16 11.92 9.11
CA LEU A 400 10.27 12.14 10.24
C LEU A 400 9.48 13.43 9.99
N TYR A 401 8.18 13.38 10.16
CA TYR A 401 7.29 14.52 9.95
C TYR A 401 6.39 14.74 11.16
N ASP A 402 6.19 15.99 11.56
CA ASP A 402 5.14 16.42 12.47
C ASP A 402 3.92 16.82 11.61
N THR A 403 2.98 15.90 11.45
CA THR A 403 1.86 16.08 10.52
C THR A 403 0.80 17.09 10.99
N ASP A 404 0.84 17.51 12.25
CA ASP A 404 0.00 18.60 12.75
C ASP A 404 0.55 19.97 12.31
N ALA A 405 1.87 20.12 12.34
CA ALA A 405 2.55 21.35 11.91
C ALA A 405 2.81 21.38 10.39
N ASP A 406 3.01 20.23 9.77
CA ASP A 406 3.34 20.04 8.36
C ASP A 406 2.47 18.94 7.73
N PRO A 407 1.18 19.20 7.47
CA PRO A 407 0.24 18.22 6.92
C PRO A 407 0.58 17.75 5.48
N HIS A 408 1.51 18.44 4.83
CA HIS A 408 1.99 18.07 3.50
C HIS A 408 3.33 17.33 3.50
N GLU A 409 3.92 17.10 4.69
CA GLU A 409 5.15 16.32 4.86
C GLU A 409 6.31 16.87 4.00
N MET A 410 6.55 18.19 4.12
CA MET A 410 7.57 18.91 3.36
C MET A 410 8.89 19.07 4.13
N HIS A 411 8.86 19.03 5.46
CA HIS A 411 10.01 19.31 6.31
C HIS A 411 10.43 18.06 7.08
N ASN A 412 11.49 17.39 6.58
CA ASN A 412 12.04 16.20 7.23
C ASN A 412 12.79 16.56 8.50
N LEU A 413 12.30 16.14 9.65
CA LEU A 413 12.83 16.40 10.99
C LEU A 413 13.83 15.32 11.45
N ALA A 414 14.13 14.30 10.63
CA ALA A 414 14.99 13.17 11.06
C ALA A 414 16.43 13.56 11.42
N ALA A 415 16.93 14.67 10.91
CA ALA A 415 18.26 15.20 11.25
C ALA A 415 18.22 16.26 12.37
N ASP A 416 17.06 16.67 12.84
CA ASP A 416 16.92 17.69 13.89
C ASP A 416 17.07 17.05 15.27
N PRO A 417 18.10 17.46 16.07
CA PRO A 417 18.32 16.91 17.41
C PRO A 417 17.13 17.10 18.37
N MET A 418 16.28 18.09 18.16
CA MET A 418 15.09 18.33 18.98
C MET A 418 14.09 17.18 18.89
N PHE A 419 14.06 16.42 17.78
CA PHE A 419 13.15 15.31 17.53
C PHE A 419 13.84 13.94 17.63
N ALA A 420 15.05 13.87 18.20
CA ALA A 420 15.81 12.63 18.29
C ALA A 420 15.10 11.52 19.10
N ALA A 421 14.33 11.90 20.12
CA ALA A 421 13.56 10.96 20.94
C ALA A 421 12.41 10.35 20.13
N GLU A 422 11.65 11.17 19.38
CA GLU A 422 10.56 10.75 18.51
C GLU A 422 11.09 9.85 17.38
N LEU A 423 12.19 10.25 16.73
CA LEU A 423 12.83 9.46 15.70
C LEU A 423 13.21 8.06 16.22
N LYS A 424 13.84 8.00 17.42
CA LYS A 424 14.20 6.74 18.05
C LYS A 424 12.99 5.86 18.34
N ARG A 425 11.93 6.44 18.89
CA ARG A 425 10.69 5.75 19.23
C ARG A 425 10.01 5.18 17.99
N MET A 426 9.86 5.99 16.94
CA MET A 426 9.21 5.59 15.69
C MET A 426 10.03 4.55 14.93
N ARG A 427 11.36 4.69 14.92
CA ARG A 427 12.27 3.68 14.36
C ARG A 427 12.13 2.34 15.09
N GLN A 428 12.05 2.35 16.43
CA GLN A 428 11.84 1.11 17.20
C GLN A 428 10.51 0.47 16.87
N ALA A 429 9.42 1.25 16.81
CA ALA A 429 8.10 0.74 16.42
C ALA A 429 8.12 0.09 15.02
N HIS A 430 8.88 0.67 14.07
CA HIS A 430 9.09 0.06 12.76
C HIS A 430 9.81 -1.29 12.85
N LEU A 431 10.93 -1.36 13.58
CA LEU A 431 11.73 -2.59 13.71
C LEU A 431 10.93 -3.71 14.40
N ASP A 432 10.14 -3.37 15.41
CA ASP A 432 9.26 -4.31 16.12
C ASP A 432 8.14 -4.82 15.19
N TRP A 433 7.54 -3.94 14.41
CA TRP A 433 6.51 -4.32 13.43
C TRP A 433 7.04 -5.28 12.37
N VAL A 434 8.25 -5.04 11.84
CA VAL A 434 8.91 -5.94 10.88
C VAL A 434 9.02 -7.37 11.44
N LEU A 435 9.42 -7.50 12.71
CA LEU A 435 9.53 -8.80 13.37
C LEU A 435 8.17 -9.43 13.62
N GLN A 436 7.24 -8.68 14.22
CA GLN A 436 5.91 -9.17 14.60
C GLN A 436 5.10 -9.64 13.39
N THR A 437 5.20 -8.92 12.27
CA THR A 437 4.45 -9.21 11.06
C THR A 437 5.20 -10.14 10.11
N ARG A 438 6.48 -10.43 10.37
CA ARG A 438 7.35 -11.23 9.50
C ARG A 438 7.37 -10.68 8.08
N ASP A 439 7.82 -9.44 7.94
CA ASP A 439 7.77 -8.64 6.72
C ASP A 439 8.50 -9.30 5.54
N LEU A 440 7.75 -9.89 4.63
CA LEU A 440 8.25 -10.53 3.40
C LEU A 440 8.81 -9.52 2.38
N GLY A 441 8.59 -8.21 2.56
CA GLY A 441 9.20 -7.21 1.69
C GLY A 441 10.73 -7.12 1.85
N LEU A 442 11.28 -7.71 2.92
CA LEU A 442 12.72 -7.90 3.06
C LEU A 442 13.27 -9.09 2.25
N VAL A 443 12.40 -9.89 1.64
CA VAL A 443 12.77 -10.99 0.74
C VAL A 443 12.55 -10.55 -0.70
N PRO A 444 13.55 -10.58 -1.59
CA PRO A 444 13.39 -10.19 -2.99
C PRO A 444 12.27 -10.98 -3.70
N GLU A 445 11.52 -10.32 -4.60
CA GLU A 445 10.31 -10.89 -5.21
C GLU A 445 10.56 -12.22 -5.96
N ALA A 446 11.69 -12.35 -6.67
CA ALA A 446 12.01 -13.61 -7.34
C ALA A 446 12.32 -14.73 -6.33
N GLU A 447 12.94 -14.42 -5.18
CA GLU A 447 13.13 -15.37 -4.08
C GLU A 447 11.78 -15.77 -3.43
N ILE A 448 10.87 -14.82 -3.24
CA ILE A 448 9.51 -15.14 -2.76
C ILE A 448 8.87 -16.16 -3.69
N ASN A 449 8.92 -15.93 -5.00
CA ASN A 449 8.31 -16.84 -5.98
C ASN A 449 8.96 -18.23 -5.98
N ALA A 450 10.29 -18.30 -5.91
CA ALA A 450 11.02 -19.57 -5.87
C ALA A 450 10.72 -20.35 -4.58
N ARG A 451 10.70 -19.67 -3.43
CA ARG A 451 10.48 -20.30 -2.13
C ARG A 451 9.02 -20.68 -1.91
N GLN A 452 8.05 -19.83 -2.28
CA GLN A 452 6.63 -20.19 -2.17
C GLN A 452 6.23 -21.39 -3.05
N ALA A 453 6.90 -21.59 -4.19
CA ALA A 453 6.66 -22.75 -5.03
C ALA A 453 7.01 -24.06 -4.32
N LYS A 454 8.04 -24.06 -3.47
CA LYS A 454 8.50 -25.21 -2.68
C LYS A 454 7.72 -25.37 -1.37
N LEU A 455 7.41 -24.25 -0.69
CA LEU A 455 6.83 -24.24 0.65
C LEU A 455 5.29 -24.20 0.65
N GLY A 456 4.67 -24.05 -0.52
CA GLY A 456 3.22 -24.00 -0.68
C GLY A 456 2.60 -22.60 -0.50
N SER A 457 3.24 -21.69 0.23
CA SER A 457 2.77 -20.30 0.41
C SER A 457 3.93 -19.33 0.65
N ALA A 458 3.72 -18.04 0.33
CA ALA A 458 4.69 -16.99 0.65
C ALA A 458 4.86 -16.82 2.16
N TRP A 459 3.76 -16.90 2.91
CA TRP A 459 3.75 -16.82 4.38
C TRP A 459 4.73 -17.81 5.04
N ALA A 460 4.83 -19.04 4.50
CA ALA A 460 5.67 -20.07 5.06
C ALA A 460 7.18 -19.73 5.02
N ILE A 461 7.62 -18.81 4.16
CA ILE A 461 9.03 -18.44 4.01
C ILE A 461 9.62 -17.93 5.34
N LEU A 462 8.86 -17.12 6.08
CA LEU A 462 9.29 -16.51 7.34
C LEU A 462 8.52 -17.04 8.57
N SER A 463 7.47 -17.84 8.36
CA SER A 463 6.55 -18.27 9.43
C SER A 463 6.56 -19.77 9.69
N ASN A 464 7.22 -20.56 8.84
CA ASN A 464 7.45 -21.97 9.11
C ASN A 464 8.45 -22.08 10.29
N PRO A 465 8.28 -23.04 11.23
CA PRO A 465 9.25 -23.31 12.28
C PRO A 465 10.70 -23.46 11.78
N ASP A 466 10.89 -24.06 10.59
CA ASP A 466 12.20 -24.24 9.96
C ASP A 466 12.86 -22.93 9.50
N ALA A 467 12.10 -21.82 9.42
CA ALA A 467 12.67 -20.50 9.11
C ALA A 467 13.54 -19.94 10.26
N GLY A 468 13.38 -20.50 11.47
CA GLY A 468 14.16 -20.08 12.64
C GLY A 468 14.09 -18.57 12.88
N ASP A 469 15.29 -17.94 12.98
CA ASP A 469 15.48 -16.52 13.23
C ASP A 469 15.71 -15.68 11.95
N LEU A 470 15.39 -16.22 10.77
CA LEU A 470 15.67 -15.58 9.49
C LEU A 470 15.15 -14.14 9.41
N ILE A 471 13.94 -13.85 9.91
CA ILE A 471 13.39 -12.49 9.89
C ILE A 471 14.25 -11.51 10.71
N SER A 472 14.81 -11.94 11.85
CA SER A 472 15.70 -11.11 12.66
C SER A 472 16.99 -10.81 11.90
N LYS A 473 17.61 -11.82 11.29
CA LYS A 473 18.81 -11.66 10.47
C LYS A 473 18.57 -10.76 9.26
N LEU A 474 17.42 -10.89 8.58
CA LEU A 474 17.03 -10.03 7.46
C LEU A 474 16.87 -8.57 7.90
N ARG A 475 16.14 -8.33 9.00
CA ARG A 475 15.97 -7.00 9.57
C ARG A 475 17.32 -6.35 9.89
N ASP A 476 18.20 -7.10 10.54
CA ASP A 476 19.51 -6.61 10.95
C ASP A 476 20.39 -6.31 9.73
N ALA A 477 20.46 -7.23 8.76
CA ALA A 477 21.21 -7.02 7.52
C ALA A 477 20.69 -5.81 6.72
N ALA A 478 19.38 -5.68 6.56
CA ALA A 478 18.74 -4.55 5.86
C ALA A 478 18.97 -3.20 6.58
N SER A 479 19.18 -3.22 7.89
CA SER A 479 19.41 -2.02 8.71
C SER A 479 20.86 -1.54 8.71
N LEU A 480 21.84 -2.38 8.36
CA LEU A 480 23.27 -2.03 8.42
C LEU A 480 23.63 -0.74 7.67
N SER A 481 22.93 -0.45 6.56
CA SER A 481 23.18 0.79 5.79
C SER A 481 22.84 2.08 6.53
N LEU A 482 22.04 2.03 7.63
CA LEU A 482 21.79 3.19 8.49
C LEU A 482 23.05 3.64 9.22
N ASP A 483 23.88 2.69 9.62
CA ASP A 483 25.12 2.98 10.33
C ASP A 483 26.21 3.57 9.42
N GLY A 484 25.92 3.66 8.12
CA GLY A 484 26.82 4.25 7.12
C GLY A 484 28.14 3.49 7.00
N PRO A 485 29.26 4.20 6.75
CA PRO A 485 30.55 3.55 6.49
C PRO A 485 31.10 2.73 7.67
N LYS A 486 30.63 2.95 8.89
CA LYS A 486 31.04 2.17 10.07
C LYS A 486 30.65 0.70 9.94
N ALA A 487 29.55 0.41 9.24
CA ALA A 487 29.06 -0.96 9.03
C ALA A 487 29.69 -1.67 7.81
N ALA A 488 30.58 -1.00 7.05
CA ALA A 488 31.15 -1.58 5.83
C ALA A 488 31.83 -2.94 6.07
N ALA A 489 32.61 -3.07 7.14
CA ALA A 489 33.27 -4.34 7.49
C ALA A 489 32.25 -5.46 7.76
N LYS A 490 31.17 -5.15 8.48
CA LYS A 490 30.09 -6.11 8.77
C LYS A 490 29.32 -6.50 7.51
N MET A 491 29.05 -5.54 6.61
CA MET A 491 28.41 -5.84 5.33
C MET A 491 29.29 -6.76 4.46
N ILE A 492 30.61 -6.53 4.41
CA ILE A 492 31.56 -7.40 3.69
C ILE A 492 31.53 -8.82 4.26
N GLU A 493 31.53 -8.98 5.59
CA GLU A 493 31.38 -10.28 6.25
C GLU A 493 30.04 -10.95 5.85
N THR A 494 28.96 -10.18 5.84
CA THR A 494 27.59 -10.65 5.54
C THR A 494 27.43 -11.14 4.08
N LEU A 495 28.33 -10.78 3.15
CA LEU A 495 28.35 -11.34 1.79
C LEU A 495 28.57 -12.87 1.76
N HIS A 496 29.04 -13.47 2.83
CA HIS A 496 29.35 -14.91 2.94
C HIS A 496 28.26 -15.70 3.68
N GLU A 497 27.16 -15.07 4.08
CA GLU A 497 26.05 -15.74 4.76
C GLU A 497 25.41 -16.82 3.89
N GLU A 498 24.86 -17.87 4.51
CA GLU A 498 24.29 -19.01 3.81
C GLU A 498 23.02 -18.63 3.03
N ASP A 499 22.12 -17.83 3.66
CA ASP A 499 20.87 -17.40 3.03
C ASP A 499 21.10 -16.30 1.98
N ALA A 500 20.61 -16.53 0.77
CA ALA A 500 20.77 -15.60 -0.35
C ALA A 500 20.12 -14.23 -0.09
N THR A 501 19.06 -14.17 0.73
CA THR A 501 18.38 -12.90 1.03
C THR A 501 19.21 -12.03 1.99
N ILE A 502 20.00 -12.64 2.85
CA ILE A 502 20.94 -11.93 3.72
C ILE A 502 22.10 -11.38 2.89
N ARG A 503 22.68 -12.19 1.98
CA ARG A 503 23.72 -11.71 1.03
C ARG A 503 23.19 -10.59 0.13
N TYR A 504 21.92 -10.69 -0.31
CA TYR A 504 21.27 -9.62 -1.07
C TYR A 504 21.32 -8.28 -0.33
N TRP A 505 20.94 -8.26 0.97
CA TRP A 505 20.97 -7.03 1.76
C TRP A 505 22.39 -6.53 2.03
N ALA A 506 23.37 -7.40 2.12
CA ALA A 506 24.77 -7.00 2.19
C ALA A 506 25.21 -6.26 0.90
N CYS A 507 24.85 -6.81 -0.28
CA CYS A 507 25.11 -6.14 -1.56
C CYS A 507 24.39 -4.79 -1.66
N VAL A 508 23.10 -4.73 -1.31
CA VAL A 508 22.31 -3.48 -1.29
C VAL A 508 22.94 -2.48 -0.33
N GLY A 509 23.32 -2.91 0.87
CA GLY A 509 23.95 -2.07 1.88
C GLY A 509 25.26 -1.46 1.40
N LEU A 510 26.16 -2.25 0.82
CA LEU A 510 27.42 -1.77 0.24
C LEU A 510 27.16 -0.80 -0.93
N GLY A 511 26.19 -1.08 -1.79
CA GLY A 511 25.77 -0.15 -2.85
C GLY A 511 25.25 1.18 -2.30
N ASN A 512 24.49 1.14 -1.20
CA ASN A 512 23.94 2.33 -0.56
C ASN A 512 25.02 3.23 0.08
N ILE A 513 26.16 2.69 0.44
CA ILE A 513 27.30 3.44 1.02
C ILE A 513 28.52 3.49 0.07
N ALA A 514 28.36 3.12 -1.19
CA ALA A 514 29.48 2.93 -2.13
C ALA A 514 30.50 4.08 -2.17
N ARG A 515 30.00 5.33 -2.11
CA ARG A 515 30.82 6.54 -2.10
C ARG A 515 31.45 6.86 -0.74
N GLU A 516 30.97 6.24 0.33
CA GLU A 516 31.37 6.48 1.72
C GLU A 516 32.27 5.35 2.27
N ILE A 517 32.45 4.25 1.51
CA ILE A 517 33.24 3.10 1.96
C ILE A 517 34.68 3.55 2.23
N PRO A 518 35.26 3.27 3.43
CA PRO A 518 36.65 3.61 3.75
C PRO A 518 37.62 2.99 2.73
N THR A 519 38.61 3.75 2.28
CA THR A 519 39.61 3.32 1.28
C THR A 519 40.22 1.97 1.63
N SER A 520 40.52 1.74 2.93
CA SER A 520 41.08 0.48 3.42
C SER A 520 40.17 -0.75 3.27
N GLN A 521 38.89 -0.54 2.98
CA GLN A 521 37.88 -1.59 2.82
C GLN A 521 37.32 -1.67 1.38
N LYS A 522 37.62 -0.67 0.53
CA LYS A 522 37.06 -0.57 -0.81
C LYS A 522 37.39 -1.79 -1.69
N ASP A 523 38.65 -2.22 -1.69
CA ASP A 523 39.09 -3.40 -2.45
C ASP A 523 38.44 -4.70 -1.94
N LYS A 524 38.35 -4.84 -0.62
CA LYS A 524 37.69 -6.02 -0.01
C LYS A 524 36.21 -6.07 -0.37
N ALA A 525 35.52 -4.93 -0.35
CA ALA A 525 34.14 -4.83 -0.76
C ALA A 525 33.96 -5.21 -2.24
N ALA A 526 34.81 -4.65 -3.12
CA ALA A 526 34.77 -4.94 -4.55
C ALA A 526 35.02 -6.43 -4.83
N ILE A 527 36.04 -7.05 -4.22
CA ILE A 527 36.32 -8.49 -4.37
C ILE A 527 35.14 -9.34 -3.88
N GLY A 528 34.57 -9.03 -2.72
CA GLY A 528 33.41 -9.75 -2.21
C GLY A 528 32.17 -9.64 -3.13
N LEU A 529 31.90 -8.44 -3.67
CA LEU A 529 30.83 -8.21 -4.64
C LEU A 529 31.08 -8.93 -5.98
N GLN A 530 32.34 -8.98 -6.47
CA GLN A 530 32.71 -9.74 -7.67
C GLN A 530 32.44 -11.25 -7.50
N VAL A 531 32.66 -11.82 -6.30
CA VAL A 531 32.25 -13.19 -5.99
C VAL A 531 30.72 -13.33 -6.08
N CYS A 532 29.95 -12.36 -5.55
CA CYS A 532 28.49 -12.34 -5.61
C CYS A 532 27.93 -12.18 -7.03
N LEU A 533 28.71 -11.71 -8.03
CA LEU A 533 28.27 -11.73 -9.44
C LEU A 533 28.04 -13.15 -9.98
N LYS A 534 28.59 -14.17 -9.32
CA LYS A 534 28.43 -15.60 -9.66
C LYS A 534 27.49 -16.34 -8.72
N ASP A 535 26.76 -15.63 -7.88
CA ASP A 535 25.82 -16.24 -6.93
C ASP A 535 24.73 -17.06 -7.64
N LYS A 536 24.25 -18.12 -6.97
CA LYS A 536 23.13 -18.91 -7.46
C LYS A 536 21.83 -18.11 -7.56
N SER A 537 21.65 -17.12 -6.68
CA SER A 537 20.49 -16.23 -6.67
C SER A 537 20.67 -15.09 -7.68
N GLU A 538 19.75 -14.98 -8.61
CA GLU A 538 19.69 -13.88 -9.59
C GLU A 538 19.60 -12.50 -8.90
N ASN A 539 18.88 -12.42 -7.77
CA ASN A 539 18.74 -11.17 -7.02
C ASN A 539 20.06 -10.74 -6.39
N VAL A 540 20.85 -11.67 -5.89
CA VAL A 540 22.20 -11.38 -5.34
C VAL A 540 23.09 -10.89 -6.47
N ARG A 541 23.11 -11.56 -7.64
CA ARG A 541 23.88 -11.14 -8.81
C ARG A 541 23.54 -9.71 -9.23
N VAL A 542 22.25 -9.39 -9.34
CA VAL A 542 21.79 -8.03 -9.73
C VAL A 542 22.17 -6.98 -8.68
N ALA A 543 22.01 -7.29 -7.39
CA ALA A 543 22.35 -6.35 -6.31
C ALA A 543 23.87 -6.12 -6.22
N ALA A 544 24.69 -7.17 -6.41
CA ALA A 544 26.15 -7.07 -6.48
C ALA A 544 26.58 -6.23 -7.69
N ALA A 545 26.00 -6.47 -8.86
CA ALA A 545 26.27 -5.69 -10.07
C ALA A 545 25.92 -4.20 -9.87
N ARG A 546 24.75 -3.91 -9.26
CA ARG A 546 24.36 -2.54 -8.89
C ARG A 546 25.40 -1.88 -7.97
N ALA A 547 25.82 -2.58 -6.92
CA ALA A 547 26.80 -2.06 -5.96
C ALA A 547 28.15 -1.77 -6.63
N LEU A 548 28.62 -2.66 -7.50
CA LEU A 548 29.85 -2.48 -8.27
C LEU A 548 29.77 -1.28 -9.22
N CYS A 549 28.62 -1.07 -9.89
CA CYS A 549 28.43 0.13 -10.71
C CYS A 549 28.52 1.42 -9.87
N HIS A 550 27.96 1.44 -8.66
CA HIS A 550 28.08 2.59 -7.75
C HIS A 550 29.49 2.78 -7.17
N MET A 551 30.35 1.75 -7.24
CA MET A 551 31.75 1.79 -6.86
C MET A 551 32.69 2.06 -8.04
N ASP A 552 32.17 2.37 -9.24
CA ASP A 552 32.89 2.60 -10.50
C ASP A 552 33.52 1.34 -11.15
N PHE A 553 32.99 0.14 -10.84
CA PHE A 553 33.36 -1.16 -11.44
C PHE A 553 32.27 -1.65 -12.42
N ALA A 554 31.79 -0.77 -13.31
CA ALA A 554 30.69 -1.10 -14.22
C ALA A 554 31.08 -2.14 -15.30
N GLU A 555 32.37 -2.21 -15.68
CA GLU A 555 32.85 -3.11 -16.75
C GLU A 555 32.60 -4.59 -16.41
N GLU A 556 32.83 -4.99 -15.14
CA GLU A 556 32.58 -6.36 -14.68
C GLU A 556 31.10 -6.63 -14.40
N ALA A 557 30.34 -5.60 -14.04
CA ALA A 557 28.94 -5.71 -13.63
C ALA A 557 27.96 -5.80 -14.82
N LEU A 558 28.21 -5.05 -15.90
CA LEU A 558 27.31 -4.95 -17.04
C LEU A 558 27.00 -6.29 -17.73
N PRO A 559 27.97 -7.20 -17.96
CA PRO A 559 27.69 -8.51 -18.55
C PRO A 559 26.67 -9.33 -17.75
N VAL A 560 26.75 -9.27 -16.40
CA VAL A 560 25.84 -9.99 -15.50
C VAL A 560 24.42 -9.41 -15.53
N LEU A 561 24.30 -8.08 -15.61
CA LEU A 561 22.99 -7.43 -15.78
C LEU A 561 22.33 -7.83 -17.09
N VAL A 562 23.10 -7.92 -18.19
CA VAL A 562 22.60 -8.37 -19.51
C VAL A 562 22.20 -9.85 -19.47
N GLU A 563 23.01 -10.72 -18.86
CA GLU A 563 22.68 -12.14 -18.69
C GLU A 563 21.34 -12.30 -17.96
N VAL A 564 21.18 -11.66 -16.79
CA VAL A 564 19.93 -11.76 -16.03
C VAL A 564 18.76 -11.11 -16.77
N LEU A 565 18.99 -10.03 -17.52
CA LEU A 565 17.97 -9.40 -18.35
C LEU A 565 17.43 -10.33 -19.44
N ASP A 566 18.30 -11.14 -20.06
CA ASP A 566 17.93 -12.04 -21.15
C ASP A 566 17.37 -13.38 -20.68
N ASP A 567 17.99 -14.02 -19.69
CA ASP A 567 17.73 -15.39 -19.30
C ASP A 567 17.16 -15.56 -17.89
N GLY A 568 17.12 -14.48 -17.09
CA GLY A 568 16.61 -14.53 -15.72
C GLY A 568 15.10 -14.77 -15.61
N THR A 569 14.64 -15.05 -14.40
CA THR A 569 13.21 -15.11 -14.07
C THR A 569 12.53 -13.77 -14.27
N GLN A 570 11.21 -13.74 -14.43
CA GLN A 570 10.44 -12.52 -14.73
C GLN A 570 10.83 -11.32 -13.86
N TRP A 571 10.87 -11.49 -12.55
CA TRP A 571 11.11 -10.39 -11.62
C TRP A 571 12.58 -10.04 -11.48
N ALA A 572 13.48 -10.99 -11.66
CA ALA A 572 14.92 -10.70 -11.76
C ALA A 572 15.24 -9.88 -13.02
N ARG A 573 14.59 -10.18 -14.17
CA ARG A 573 14.70 -9.36 -15.40
C ARG A 573 14.21 -7.93 -15.19
N VAL A 574 13.08 -7.74 -14.49
CA VAL A 574 12.59 -6.39 -14.15
C VAL A 574 13.59 -5.67 -13.25
N HIS A 575 14.19 -6.37 -12.28
CA HIS A 575 15.19 -5.78 -11.39
C HIS A 575 16.47 -5.39 -12.14
N ALA A 576 17.00 -6.26 -13.01
CA ALA A 576 18.16 -5.94 -13.87
C ALA A 576 17.89 -4.73 -14.77
N ALA A 577 16.69 -4.66 -15.39
CA ALA A 577 16.29 -3.49 -16.17
C ALA A 577 16.24 -2.21 -15.34
N ASN A 578 15.74 -2.26 -14.09
CA ASN A 578 15.74 -1.12 -13.18
C ASN A 578 17.15 -0.65 -12.85
N VAL A 579 18.11 -1.57 -12.64
CA VAL A 579 19.50 -1.20 -12.40
C VAL A 579 20.12 -0.54 -13.63
N LEU A 580 19.87 -1.07 -14.83
CA LEU A 580 20.35 -0.46 -16.08
C LEU A 580 19.81 0.96 -16.32
N ASP A 581 18.55 1.22 -15.94
CA ASP A 581 17.95 2.56 -15.97
C ASP A 581 18.58 3.49 -14.90
N GLU A 582 18.80 2.96 -13.68
CA GLU A 582 19.38 3.71 -12.54
C GLU A 582 20.82 4.18 -12.81
N ILE A 583 21.67 3.30 -13.37
CA ILE A 583 23.09 3.62 -13.63
C ILE A 583 23.29 4.51 -14.86
N ASN A 584 22.24 4.77 -15.63
CA ASN A 584 22.16 5.71 -16.76
C ASN A 584 23.38 5.64 -17.70
N ALA A 585 24.21 6.68 -17.76
CA ALA A 585 25.34 6.78 -18.70
C ALA A 585 26.29 5.57 -18.62
N GLN A 586 26.46 4.94 -17.49
CA GLN A 586 27.27 3.73 -17.34
C GLN A 586 26.72 2.53 -18.13
N ALA A 587 25.41 2.51 -18.43
CA ALA A 587 24.79 1.45 -19.24
C ALA A 587 25.03 1.61 -20.77
N ARG A 588 25.67 2.69 -21.25
CA ARG A 588 25.93 2.92 -22.69
C ARG A 588 26.60 1.75 -23.42
N PRO A 589 27.60 1.04 -22.84
CA PRO A 589 28.24 -0.09 -23.51
C PRO A 589 27.28 -1.23 -23.87
N VAL A 590 26.15 -1.36 -23.17
CA VAL A 590 25.20 -2.47 -23.36
C VAL A 590 23.90 -2.07 -24.08
N ILE A 591 23.78 -0.87 -24.63
CA ILE A 591 22.61 -0.40 -25.42
C ILE A 591 22.22 -1.43 -26.49
N ALA A 592 23.19 -1.96 -27.23
CA ALA A 592 22.93 -2.95 -28.28
C ALA A 592 22.31 -4.25 -27.73
N ALA A 593 22.73 -4.70 -26.55
CA ALA A 593 22.15 -5.85 -25.85
C ALA A 593 20.72 -5.56 -25.36
N MET A 594 20.48 -4.40 -24.74
CA MET A 594 19.15 -3.96 -24.31
C MET A 594 18.15 -3.97 -25.49
N LYS A 595 18.54 -3.44 -26.65
CA LYS A 595 17.71 -3.43 -27.86
C LYS A 595 17.45 -4.83 -28.43
N ARG A 596 18.38 -5.77 -28.28
CA ARG A 596 18.22 -7.16 -28.75
C ARG A 596 17.37 -8.01 -27.80
N ASN A 597 17.12 -7.57 -26.58
CA ASN A 597 16.34 -8.34 -25.61
C ASN A 597 15.01 -8.80 -26.22
N LYS A 598 14.69 -10.09 -26.06
CA LYS A 598 13.50 -10.73 -26.68
C LYS A 598 12.19 -10.07 -26.23
N ALA A 599 12.08 -9.71 -24.96
CA ALA A 599 10.88 -9.04 -24.43
C ALA A 599 10.68 -7.67 -25.06
N TYR A 600 11.76 -6.87 -25.18
CA TYR A 600 11.72 -5.55 -25.80
C TYR A 600 11.33 -5.62 -27.28
N ARG A 601 11.89 -6.56 -28.03
CA ARG A 601 11.63 -6.74 -29.47
C ARG A 601 10.23 -7.27 -29.81
N LYS A 602 9.68 -8.13 -28.98
CA LYS A 602 8.35 -8.75 -29.22
C LYS A 602 7.19 -7.82 -28.83
N GLY A 603 7.47 -6.67 -28.24
CA GLY A 603 6.43 -5.80 -27.71
C GLY A 603 5.78 -6.37 -26.45
N LEU A 604 4.59 -5.87 -26.13
CA LEU A 604 3.90 -6.10 -24.86
C LEU A 604 3.27 -7.49 -24.74
N VAL A 605 4.06 -8.52 -24.53
CA VAL A 605 3.53 -9.75 -23.93
C VAL A 605 3.34 -9.47 -22.43
N ALA A 606 2.28 -9.98 -21.81
CA ALA A 606 1.94 -9.68 -20.42
C ALA A 606 3.11 -9.85 -19.44
N GLU A 607 3.93 -10.87 -19.61
CA GLU A 607 5.11 -11.16 -18.79
C GLU A 607 6.30 -10.21 -19.03
N GLY A 608 6.42 -9.65 -20.23
CA GLY A 608 7.50 -8.72 -20.58
C GLY A 608 7.17 -7.25 -20.36
N LYS A 609 5.91 -6.93 -20.05
CA LYS A 609 5.39 -5.56 -20.02
C LYS A 609 6.22 -4.61 -19.16
N TYR A 610 6.55 -4.99 -17.94
CA TYR A 610 7.31 -4.13 -17.03
C TYR A 610 8.78 -3.99 -17.45
N THR A 611 9.43 -5.09 -17.81
CA THR A 611 10.80 -5.05 -18.38
C THR A 611 10.87 -4.14 -19.59
N VAL A 612 9.90 -4.26 -20.52
CA VAL A 612 9.85 -3.42 -21.74
C VAL A 612 9.72 -1.94 -21.40
N ARG A 613 8.88 -1.59 -20.43
CA ARG A 613 8.68 -0.19 -20.01
C ARG A 613 9.95 0.44 -19.43
N VAL A 614 10.65 -0.32 -18.58
CA VAL A 614 11.90 0.13 -17.95
C VAL A 614 13.00 0.26 -19.01
N LEU A 615 13.18 -0.74 -19.87
CA LEU A 615 14.17 -0.68 -20.95
C LEU A 615 13.90 0.47 -21.93
N ASN A 616 12.63 0.70 -22.27
CA ASN A 616 12.26 1.83 -23.15
C ASN A 616 12.64 3.17 -22.51
N ARG A 617 12.41 3.32 -21.19
CA ARG A 617 12.82 4.52 -20.46
C ARG A 617 14.34 4.69 -20.49
N ALA A 618 15.08 3.65 -20.13
CA ALA A 618 16.53 3.66 -20.11
C ALA A 618 17.12 4.01 -21.49
N LEU A 619 16.60 3.39 -22.55
CA LEU A 619 17.04 3.66 -23.93
C LEU A 619 16.71 5.08 -24.37
N ASN A 620 15.54 5.61 -24.02
CA ASN A 620 15.17 6.99 -24.32
C ASN A 620 16.16 7.99 -23.70
N GLU A 621 16.54 7.78 -22.43
CA GLU A 621 17.52 8.64 -21.74
C GLU A 621 18.92 8.53 -22.35
N LEU A 622 19.34 7.30 -22.67
CA LEU A 622 20.69 7.07 -23.21
C LEU A 622 20.87 7.60 -24.64
N GLU A 623 19.81 7.62 -25.43
CA GLU A 623 19.85 7.99 -26.85
C GLU A 623 19.18 9.33 -27.15
N GLY A 624 18.59 10.00 -26.18
CA GLY A 624 17.84 11.25 -26.37
C GLY A 624 16.58 11.07 -27.24
N THR A 625 15.94 9.89 -27.15
CA THR A 625 14.71 9.57 -27.88
C THR A 625 13.47 9.68 -26.99
N ASN A 626 12.28 9.65 -27.59
CA ASN A 626 11.01 9.71 -26.84
C ASN A 626 10.03 8.64 -27.35
N ASN A 627 10.49 7.39 -27.38
CA ASN A 627 9.65 6.26 -27.77
C ASN A 627 8.63 5.95 -26.67
N THR A 628 7.42 5.58 -27.07
CA THR A 628 6.34 5.24 -26.14
C THR A 628 6.03 3.75 -26.16
N VAL A 629 5.75 3.20 -24.99
CA VAL A 629 5.26 1.82 -24.82
C VAL A 629 3.77 1.88 -24.50
N LYS A 630 2.97 1.18 -25.30
CA LYS A 630 1.51 1.12 -25.14
C LYS A 630 1.07 0.49 -23.83
#